data_4ef2ea3cb1c666fbab064572b16704a9
#
_entry.id   4ef2ea3cb1c666fbab064572b16704a9
#
_cell.length_a   1.000
_cell.length_b   1.000
_cell.length_c   1.000
_cell.angle_alpha   90.00
_cell.angle_beta   90.00
_cell.angle_gamma   90.00
#
_symmetry.space_group_name_H-M   'P 1'
#
loop_
_entity.id
_entity.type
_entity.pdbx_description
1 polymer ?
#
loop_
_entity_poly.entity_id
_entity_poly.type
_entity_poly.pdbx_seq_one_letter_code
_entity_poly.pdbx_strand_id
1 'polypeptide(L)'
;MVFQRKKTGKSTALSVRAIAAQVILQVLDQGKSLSTLILDVQSQVKPQDLPLLQEITFGICRVLPRLENIIKKLLDKPLKGKTRIVHCLLLVGLYQLLYMRVPAHAAVDEVVNATKSLKSDSFRGLVNGVLRRF
;
A
#
# COMPACT_ATOMS: atom_id res chain seq x y z
N MET A 1 15.62 27.27 6.42
CA MET A 1 15.70 26.63 6.13
C MET A 1 15.85 25.86 5.77
N VAL A 2 15.73 25.87 5.79
CA VAL A 2 15.80 25.07 5.36
C VAL A 2 16.11 24.31 5.05
N PHE A 3 16.26 24.38 5.08
CA PHE A 3 16.54 23.47 4.73
C PHE A 3 16.47 22.56 4.77
N GLN A 4 16.27 22.61 4.92
CA GLN A 4 16.21 21.60 5.10
C GLN A 4 15.75 20.82 4.76
N ARG A 5 15.25 20.92 4.53
CA ARG A 5 14.69 20.02 4.32
C ARG A 5 14.76 19.26 3.42
N LYS A 6 14.68 19.29 3.03
CA LYS A 6 14.85 18.68 1.89
C LYS A 6 15.57 17.39 1.83
N LYS A 7 16.49 17.29 2.25
CA LYS A 7 17.28 16.09 2.26
C LYS A 7 16.77 15.07 3.24
N THR A 8 16.25 15.53 4.33
CA THR A 8 15.67 14.62 5.30
C THR A 8 14.45 13.94 4.72
N GLY A 9 13.74 14.63 3.84
CA GLY A 9 12.57 14.06 3.23
C GLY A 9 12.86 12.83 2.42
N LYS A 10 14.08 12.74 1.86
CA LYS A 10 14.40 11.60 1.00
C LYS A 10 14.43 10.27 1.75
N SER A 11 15.09 10.25 2.90
CA SER A 11 15.21 8.99 3.65
C SER A 11 13.91 8.59 4.34
N THR A 12 13.03 9.56 4.57
CA THR A 12 11.76 9.31 5.26
C THR A 12 10.55 9.35 4.35
N ALA A 13 10.76 9.71 3.08
CA ALA A 13 9.65 9.80 2.13
C ALA A 13 9.01 8.44 1.93
N LEU A 14 7.68 8.40 1.97
CA LEU A 14 6.94 7.19 1.71
C LEU A 14 6.73 7.04 0.21
N SER A 15 6.82 5.81 -0.28
CA SER A 15 6.48 5.52 -1.66
C SER A 15 4.97 5.68 -1.84
N VAL A 16 4.54 5.81 -3.09
CA VAL A 16 3.12 5.92 -3.38
C VAL A 16 2.38 4.67 -2.91
N ARG A 17 3.01 3.48 -2.96
CA ARG A 17 2.39 2.25 -2.48
C ARG A 17 2.23 2.25 -0.97
N ALA A 18 3.21 2.78 -0.26
CA ALA A 18 3.10 2.91 1.19
C ALA A 18 1.99 3.88 1.58
N ILE A 19 1.89 5.00 0.88
CA ILE A 19 0.82 5.97 1.12
C ILE A 19 -0.54 5.34 0.82
N ALA A 20 -0.63 4.58 -0.29
CA ALA A 20 -1.87 3.88 -0.62
C ALA A 20 -2.29 2.93 0.52
N ALA A 21 -1.35 2.18 1.07
CA ALA A 21 -1.65 1.27 2.17
C ALA A 21 -2.16 2.02 3.40
N GLN A 22 -1.54 3.16 3.71
CA GLN A 22 -1.99 3.96 4.85
C GLN A 22 -3.39 4.53 4.64
N VAL A 23 -3.69 4.97 3.42
CA VAL A 23 -5.02 5.47 3.08
C VAL A 23 -6.05 4.36 3.24
N ILE A 24 -5.77 3.18 2.68
CA ILE A 24 -6.68 2.06 2.78
C ILE A 24 -6.92 1.65 4.24
N LEU A 25 -5.85 1.68 5.05
CA LEU A 25 -6.00 1.36 6.48
C LEU A 25 -7.02 2.29 7.15
N GLN A 26 -6.95 3.58 6.86
CA GLN A 26 -7.89 4.52 7.46
C GLN A 26 -9.31 4.34 6.95
N VAL A 27 -9.46 3.97 5.67
CA VAL A 27 -10.79 3.68 5.13
C VAL A 27 -11.38 2.46 5.82
N LEU A 28 -10.60 1.37 5.91
CA LEU A 28 -11.12 0.11 6.43
C LEU A 28 -11.33 0.12 7.94
N ASP A 29 -10.38 0.67 8.67
CA ASP A 29 -10.39 0.56 10.14
C ASP A 29 -10.97 1.78 10.85
N GLN A 30 -11.03 2.93 10.17
CA GLN A 30 -11.56 4.15 10.78
C GLN A 30 -12.79 4.69 10.05
N GLY A 31 -13.19 4.04 8.97
CA GLY A 31 -14.39 4.45 8.23
C GLY A 31 -14.29 5.82 7.57
N LYS A 32 -13.07 6.31 7.32
CA LYS A 32 -12.90 7.62 6.70
C LYS A 32 -13.21 7.59 5.21
N SER A 33 -13.66 8.73 4.70
CA SER A 33 -13.96 8.88 3.29
C SER A 33 -12.68 8.84 2.46
N LEU A 34 -12.66 7.99 1.42
CA LEU A 34 -11.50 7.88 0.55
C LEU A 34 -11.20 9.21 -0.14
N SER A 35 -12.22 9.91 -0.63
CA SER A 35 -12.01 11.18 -1.33
C SER A 35 -11.34 12.20 -0.42
N THR A 36 -11.77 12.28 0.84
CA THR A 36 -11.17 13.20 1.80
C THR A 36 -9.73 12.83 2.08
N LEU A 37 -9.44 11.55 2.25
CA LEU A 37 -8.08 11.09 2.51
C LEU A 37 -7.14 11.39 1.35
N ILE A 38 -7.61 11.23 0.11
CA ILE A 38 -6.79 11.56 -1.05
C ILE A 38 -6.44 13.05 -1.05
N LEU A 39 -7.39 13.91 -0.74
CA LEU A 39 -7.11 15.35 -0.64
C LEU A 39 -6.06 15.64 0.44
N ASP A 40 -6.15 14.93 1.56
CA ASP A 40 -5.23 15.15 2.67
C ASP A 40 -3.79 14.73 2.36
N VAL A 41 -3.61 13.70 1.55
CA VAL A 41 -2.27 13.17 1.28
C VAL A 41 -1.69 13.60 -0.04
N GLN A 42 -2.44 14.30 -0.89
CA GLN A 42 -1.96 14.61 -2.24
C GLN A 42 -0.69 15.45 -2.24
N SER A 43 -0.47 16.27 -1.21
CA SER A 43 0.75 17.06 -1.12
C SER A 43 1.99 16.22 -0.80
N GLN A 44 1.80 14.99 -0.35
CA GLN A 44 2.89 14.06 -0.04
C GLN A 44 3.27 13.20 -1.24
N VAL A 45 2.56 13.34 -2.34
CA VAL A 45 2.73 12.52 -3.53
C VAL A 45 3.18 13.43 -4.67
N LYS A 46 4.14 12.96 -5.45
CA LYS A 46 4.55 13.69 -6.65
C LYS A 46 3.34 13.81 -7.57
N PRO A 47 3.18 14.96 -8.25
CA PRO A 47 2.02 15.12 -9.14
C PRO A 47 1.86 13.99 -10.15
N GLN A 48 2.97 13.47 -10.69
CA GLN A 48 2.90 12.39 -11.66
C GLN A 48 2.47 11.05 -11.05
N ASP A 49 2.55 10.91 -9.72
CA ASP A 49 2.16 9.67 -9.03
C ASP A 49 0.74 9.72 -8.51
N LEU A 50 0.09 10.88 -8.55
CA LEU A 50 -1.27 11.01 -8.03
C LEU A 50 -2.26 10.11 -8.76
N PRO A 51 -2.24 10.01 -10.10
CA PRO A 51 -3.14 9.09 -10.79
C PRO A 51 -2.94 7.63 -10.34
N LEU A 52 -1.71 7.22 -10.08
CA LEU A 52 -1.43 5.87 -9.59
C LEU A 52 -2.05 5.66 -8.20
N LEU A 53 -1.89 6.63 -7.31
CA LEU A 53 -2.48 6.55 -5.97
C LEU A 53 -3.99 6.40 -6.07
N GLN A 54 -4.63 7.20 -6.92
CA GLN A 54 -6.07 7.15 -7.11
C GLN A 54 -6.51 5.81 -7.70
N GLU A 55 -5.79 5.32 -8.70
CA GLU A 55 -6.12 4.04 -9.32
C GLU A 55 -6.08 2.91 -8.30
N ILE A 56 -5.03 2.85 -7.51
CA ILE A 56 -4.86 1.77 -6.53
C ILE A 56 -5.92 1.85 -5.44
N THR A 57 -6.10 3.02 -4.85
CA THR A 57 -6.98 3.14 -3.68
C THR A 57 -8.46 2.99 -4.05
N PHE A 58 -8.91 3.67 -5.11
CA PHE A 58 -10.30 3.52 -5.55
C PHE A 58 -10.55 2.12 -6.11
N GLY A 59 -9.56 1.56 -6.80
CA GLY A 59 -9.68 0.22 -7.33
C GLY A 59 -9.82 -0.82 -6.23
N ILE A 60 -8.99 -0.73 -5.18
CA ILE A 60 -9.07 -1.65 -4.06
C ILE A 60 -10.46 -1.58 -3.42
N CYS A 61 -10.95 -0.37 -3.19
CA CYS A 61 -12.27 -0.22 -2.57
C CYS A 61 -13.37 -0.82 -3.42
N ARG A 62 -13.24 -0.72 -4.74
CA ARG A 62 -14.26 -1.26 -5.65
C ARG A 62 -14.30 -2.79 -5.64
N VAL A 63 -13.16 -3.44 -5.50
CA VAL A 63 -13.09 -4.91 -5.58
C VAL A 63 -12.65 -5.55 -4.27
N LEU A 64 -12.83 -4.84 -3.17
CA LEU A 64 -12.34 -5.27 -1.87
C LEU A 64 -12.76 -6.68 -1.46
N PRO A 65 -14.04 -7.08 -1.61
CA PRO A 65 -14.43 -8.42 -1.17
C PRO A 65 -13.62 -9.52 -1.87
N ARG A 66 -13.32 -9.34 -3.14
CA ARG A 66 -12.53 -10.33 -3.88
C ARG A 66 -11.10 -10.40 -3.35
N LEU A 67 -10.49 -9.24 -3.13
CA LEU A 67 -9.13 -9.19 -2.63
C LEU A 67 -9.02 -9.78 -1.23
N GLU A 68 -9.99 -9.46 -0.36
CA GLU A 68 -10.00 -10.01 0.99
C GLU A 68 -10.16 -11.52 0.98
N ASN A 69 -10.97 -12.03 0.07
CA ASN A 69 -11.16 -13.48 -0.04
C ASN A 69 -9.86 -14.17 -0.47
N ILE A 70 -9.12 -13.56 -1.38
CA ILE A 70 -7.83 -14.11 -1.82
C ILE A 70 -6.83 -14.13 -0.66
N ILE A 71 -6.73 -13.02 0.07
CA ILE A 71 -5.80 -12.93 1.19
C ILE A 71 -6.14 -13.99 2.23
N LYS A 72 -7.41 -14.18 2.51
CA LYS A 72 -7.87 -15.16 3.49
C LYS A 72 -7.37 -16.56 3.15
N LYS A 73 -7.30 -16.86 1.86
CA LYS A 73 -6.80 -18.17 1.41
C LYS A 73 -5.29 -18.28 1.43
N LEU A 74 -4.59 -17.15 1.35
CA LEU A 74 -3.13 -17.16 1.28
C LEU A 74 -2.46 -17.06 2.66
N LEU A 75 -3.17 -16.58 3.67
CA LEU A 75 -2.65 -16.42 5.02
C LEU A 75 -3.22 -17.48 5.94
N ASP A 76 -2.35 -18.05 6.77
CA ASP A 76 -2.79 -18.99 7.78
C ASP A 76 -3.55 -18.28 8.89
N LYS A 77 -3.11 -17.07 9.24
CA LYS A 77 -3.72 -16.28 10.30
C LYS A 77 -3.91 -14.84 9.83
N PRO A 78 -5.03 -14.21 10.22
CA PRO A 78 -5.25 -12.82 9.84
C PRO A 78 -4.20 -11.89 10.45
N LEU A 79 -3.87 -10.83 9.73
CA LEU A 79 -3.00 -9.77 10.22
C LEU A 79 -3.87 -8.74 10.94
N LYS A 80 -3.58 -8.51 12.22
CA LYS A 80 -4.39 -7.63 13.07
C LYS A 80 -3.52 -6.65 13.83
N GLY A 81 -4.14 -5.64 14.40
CA GLY A 81 -3.44 -4.67 15.22
C GLY A 81 -2.34 -3.96 14.46
N LYS A 82 -1.15 -3.99 15.00
CA LYS A 82 0.00 -3.30 14.38
C LYS A 82 0.38 -3.86 13.02
N THR A 83 -0.04 -5.09 12.72
CA THR A 83 0.27 -5.72 11.44
C THR A 83 -0.82 -5.47 10.40
N ARG A 84 -1.86 -4.74 10.74
CA ARG A 84 -2.94 -4.44 9.83
C ARG A 84 -2.46 -3.65 8.61
N ILE A 85 -1.43 -2.82 8.79
CA ILE A 85 -0.84 -2.10 7.66
C ILE A 85 -0.22 -3.06 6.65
N VAL A 86 0.31 -4.19 7.11
CA VAL A 86 0.86 -5.20 6.21
C VAL A 86 -0.26 -5.83 5.38
N HIS A 87 -1.41 -6.06 5.99
CA HIS A 87 -2.59 -6.54 5.27
C HIS A 87 -2.94 -5.56 4.14
N CYS A 88 -2.90 -4.27 4.43
CA CYS A 88 -3.20 -3.25 3.41
C CYS A 88 -2.15 -3.26 2.29
N LEU A 89 -0.89 -3.52 2.62
CA LEU A 89 0.14 -3.68 1.59
C LEU A 89 -0.15 -4.88 0.69
N LEU A 90 -0.65 -5.96 1.26
CA LEU A 90 -1.04 -7.12 0.45
C LEU A 90 -2.19 -6.77 -0.49
N LEU A 91 -3.15 -5.96 -0.03
CA LEU A 91 -4.22 -5.49 -0.91
C LEU A 91 -3.66 -4.69 -2.07
N VAL A 92 -2.70 -3.79 -1.81
CA VAL A 92 -2.06 -3.00 -2.85
C VAL A 92 -1.35 -3.90 -3.86
N GLY A 93 -0.61 -4.89 -3.38
CA GLY A 93 0.09 -5.81 -4.25
C GLY A 93 -0.84 -6.63 -5.12
N LEU A 94 -1.86 -7.21 -4.51
CA LEU A 94 -2.83 -8.03 -5.25
C LEU A 94 -3.59 -7.22 -6.27
N TYR A 95 -3.98 -5.99 -5.93
CA TYR A 95 -4.68 -5.16 -6.90
C TYR A 95 -3.82 -4.93 -8.14
N GLN A 96 -2.54 -4.63 -7.95
CA GLN A 96 -1.65 -4.43 -9.09
C GLN A 96 -1.50 -5.69 -9.93
N LEU A 97 -1.35 -6.83 -9.27
CA LEU A 97 -1.17 -8.10 -9.99
C LEU A 97 -2.41 -8.52 -10.77
N LEU A 98 -3.59 -8.22 -10.25
CA LEU A 98 -4.85 -8.65 -10.86
C LEU A 98 -5.43 -7.68 -11.86
N TYR A 99 -5.28 -6.39 -11.61
CA TYR A 99 -6.05 -5.37 -12.35
C TYR A 99 -5.19 -4.35 -13.07
N MET A 100 -3.89 -4.32 -12.83
CA MET A 100 -3.03 -3.34 -13.49
C MET A 100 -2.04 -4.04 -14.40
N ARG A 101 -1.61 -3.30 -15.43
CA ARG A 101 -0.65 -3.83 -16.41
C ARG A 101 0.77 -3.44 -16.00
N VAL A 102 1.25 -4.05 -14.94
CA VAL A 102 2.62 -3.88 -14.50
C VAL A 102 3.28 -5.24 -14.44
N PRO A 103 4.59 -5.32 -14.71
CA PRO A 103 5.28 -6.60 -14.58
C PRO A 103 5.14 -7.11 -13.15
N ALA A 104 4.85 -8.41 -13.01
CA ALA A 104 4.61 -8.98 -11.68
C ALA A 104 5.78 -8.74 -10.73
N HIS A 105 7.02 -8.93 -11.21
CA HIS A 105 8.18 -8.74 -10.33
C HIS A 105 8.30 -7.28 -9.87
N ALA A 106 7.95 -6.32 -10.71
CA ALA A 106 8.00 -4.91 -10.34
C ALA A 106 6.93 -4.60 -9.28
N ALA A 107 5.72 -5.12 -9.46
CA ALA A 107 4.65 -4.91 -8.49
C ALA A 107 5.03 -5.47 -7.12
N VAL A 108 5.58 -6.68 -7.09
CA VAL A 108 5.98 -7.32 -5.84
C VAL A 108 7.12 -6.54 -5.19
N ASP A 109 8.15 -6.18 -5.96
CA ASP A 109 9.31 -5.47 -5.42
C ASP A 109 8.92 -4.12 -4.81
N GLU A 110 8.04 -3.38 -5.46
CA GLU A 110 7.61 -2.08 -4.96
C GLU A 110 6.88 -2.21 -3.63
N VAL A 111 6.04 -3.23 -3.50
CA VAL A 111 5.29 -3.45 -2.27
C VAL A 111 6.21 -3.95 -1.15
N VAL A 112 7.14 -4.84 -1.49
CA VAL A 112 8.12 -5.32 -0.51
C VAL A 112 8.98 -4.16 -0.01
N ASN A 113 9.40 -3.26 -0.91
CA ASN A 113 10.17 -2.10 -0.50
C ASN A 113 9.37 -1.15 0.40
N ALA A 114 8.05 -1.08 0.20
CA ALA A 114 7.20 -0.24 1.01
C ALA A 114 7.16 -0.68 2.47
N THR A 115 7.46 -1.95 2.77
CA THR A 115 7.50 -2.40 4.17
C THR A 115 8.53 -1.62 4.96
N LYS A 116 9.64 -1.26 4.33
CA LYS A 116 10.69 -0.49 4.99
C LYS A 116 10.18 0.89 5.36
N SER A 117 9.51 1.57 4.43
CA SER A 117 8.96 2.91 4.67
C SER A 117 7.95 2.91 5.80
N LEU A 118 7.24 1.81 5.98
CA LEU A 118 6.19 1.69 6.98
C LEU A 118 6.67 1.05 8.27
N LYS A 119 7.99 0.93 8.43
CA LYS A 119 8.60 0.34 9.63
C LYS A 119 8.09 -1.07 9.89
N SER A 120 7.89 -1.82 8.81
CA SER A 120 7.39 -3.19 8.84
C SER A 120 8.38 -4.15 8.18
N ASP A 121 9.67 -3.85 8.28
CA ASP A 121 10.74 -4.63 7.62
C ASP A 121 10.66 -6.12 7.96
N SER A 122 10.27 -6.45 9.18
CA SER A 122 10.20 -7.85 9.59
C SER A 122 9.17 -8.65 8.78
N PHE A 123 8.28 -7.96 8.07
CA PHE A 123 7.26 -8.61 7.25
C PHE A 123 7.62 -8.69 5.78
N ARG A 124 8.84 -8.28 5.39
CA ARG A 124 9.26 -8.36 3.99
C ARG A 124 9.13 -9.77 3.43
N GLY A 125 9.59 -10.76 4.19
CA GLY A 125 9.51 -12.13 3.76
C GLY A 125 8.08 -12.62 3.58
N LEU A 126 7.21 -12.25 4.51
CA LEU A 126 5.81 -12.62 4.42
C LEU A 126 5.16 -12.02 3.19
N VAL A 127 5.35 -10.71 2.98
CA VAL A 127 4.76 -10.02 1.83
C VAL A 127 5.27 -10.62 0.53
N ASN A 128 6.58 -10.80 0.43
CA ASN A 128 7.18 -11.37 -0.76
C ASN A 128 6.65 -12.78 -1.01
N GLY A 129 6.59 -13.61 0.03
CA GLY A 129 6.13 -14.98 -0.11
C GLY A 129 4.67 -15.09 -0.50
N VAL A 130 3.81 -14.28 0.11
CA VAL A 130 2.38 -14.30 -0.18
C VAL A 130 2.12 -13.86 -1.62
N LEU A 131 2.72 -12.74 -2.03
CA LEU A 131 2.47 -12.23 -3.37
C LEU A 131 3.04 -13.12 -4.47
N ARG A 132 4.17 -13.79 -4.20
CA ARG A 132 4.76 -14.69 -5.20
C ARG A 132 4.02 -16.01 -5.31
N ARG A 133 3.27 -16.41 -4.27
CA ARG A 133 2.44 -17.61 -4.35
C ARG A 133 1.17 -17.36 -5.14
N PHE A 134 0.81 -16.13 -5.26
CA PHE A 134 -0.37 -15.77 -6.04
C PHE A 134 -0.05 -15.85 -7.53
#